data_621f564d12660098125ef5035f90615a
#
_entry.id   621f564d12660098125ef5035f90615a
#
_cell.length_a   1.000
_cell.length_b   1.000
_cell.length_c   1.000
_cell.angle_alpha   90.00
_cell.angle_beta   90.00
_cell.angle_gamma   90.00
#
_symmetry.space_group_name_H-M   'P 1'
#
loop_
_entity.id
_entity.type
_entity.pdbx_description
1 polymer ?
#
loop_
_entity_poly.entity_id
_entity_poly.type
_entity_poly.pdbx_seq_one_letter_code
_entity_poly.pdbx_strand_id
1 'polypeptide(L)'
;MSALLLNCNSTPEIKDTVVKESPDKRIPPSSLAAPTEYATVAGKKIAYRSIGHGDPMIFCNRFRGVLDSWDPAFLDQLAKEFRVIIFDYSGIGLSSGELPTVIAEVAEDVKDLADFLKLDKFIIGGWSYGGTVAQTFSVRYPQMITHTILIGTNPPGQNPNPPEEIFLKTSAKPVNDLADEIILFFEPASAISREAAKLSHDRIAQRVNDKDIPVPVEKFARYFMGIADYAKDTMNAREKLGKLSTPLLCLSGDHDCVCPVENWYPLTRKMRNLQIIMLPDAGHGPQHQYVDLSVKYISDFINHTTVKK
;
A
#
# COMPACT_ATOMS: atom_id res chain seq x y z
N MET A 1 -65.05 40.76 52.56
CA MET A 1 -64.05 39.69 52.76
C MET A 1 -64.29 38.63 51.69
N SER A 2 -63.64 38.81 50.55
CA SER A 2 -63.76 37.87 49.40
C SER A 2 -62.45 37.16 49.25
N ALA A 3 -62.50 35.82 49.29
CA ALA A 3 -61.39 34.94 49.01
C ALA A 3 -61.35 34.66 47.52
N LEU A 4 -60.27 35.05 46.87
CA LEU A 4 -59.94 34.59 45.49
C LEU A 4 -59.25 33.22 45.54
N LEU A 5 -59.86 32.25 44.90
CA LEU A 5 -59.29 30.96 44.61
C LEU A 5 -58.57 31.05 43.21
N LEU A 6 -57.31 30.99 43.21
CA LEU A 6 -56.49 30.81 41.99
C LEU A 6 -56.32 29.32 41.69
N ASN A 7 -56.87 28.90 40.57
CA ASN A 7 -56.74 27.59 40.02
C ASN A 7 -55.54 27.63 39.08
N CYS A 8 -54.43 26.93 39.40
CA CYS A 8 -53.30 26.72 38.52
C CYS A 8 -53.16 25.20 38.29
N ASN A 9 -53.72 24.72 37.22
CA ASN A 9 -53.38 23.40 36.66
C ASN A 9 -53.04 23.60 35.17
N SER A 10 -51.76 23.69 34.89
CA SER A 10 -51.23 23.49 33.54
C SER A 10 -49.97 22.65 33.64
N THR A 11 -50.14 21.39 33.38
CA THR A 11 -49.04 20.44 33.11
C THR A 11 -48.37 20.84 31.81
N PRO A 12 -47.02 20.95 31.76
CA PRO A 12 -46.36 21.18 30.49
C PRO A 12 -46.34 19.90 29.65
N GLU A 13 -46.84 20.00 28.42
CA GLU A 13 -46.64 19.01 27.38
C GLU A 13 -45.14 18.84 27.11
N ILE A 14 -44.62 17.64 27.39
CA ILE A 14 -43.29 17.22 26.94
C ILE A 14 -43.41 16.94 25.45
N LYS A 15 -42.93 17.84 24.60
CA LYS A 15 -42.72 17.54 23.18
C LYS A 15 -41.58 16.54 23.06
N ASP A 16 -41.89 15.33 22.66
CA ASP A 16 -40.93 14.33 22.22
C ASP A 16 -40.15 14.89 21.01
N THR A 17 -38.98 15.44 21.29
CA THR A 17 -38.00 15.76 20.27
C THR A 17 -37.40 14.44 19.83
N VAL A 18 -37.87 13.92 18.71
CA VAL A 18 -37.18 12.82 17.99
C VAL A 18 -35.80 13.33 17.63
N VAL A 19 -34.81 12.94 18.41
CA VAL A 19 -33.38 13.10 18.07
C VAL A 19 -33.16 12.25 16.85
N LYS A 20 -33.08 12.85 15.68
CA LYS A 20 -32.54 12.19 14.49
C LYS A 20 -31.11 11.80 14.85
N GLU A 21 -30.90 10.50 15.08
CA GLU A 21 -29.57 9.93 15.16
C GLU A 21 -28.80 10.33 13.90
N SER A 22 -27.67 11.01 14.10
CA SER A 22 -26.72 11.28 13.02
C SER A 22 -26.24 9.96 12.43
N PRO A 23 -25.97 9.88 11.10
CA PRO A 23 -25.52 8.64 10.51
C PRO A 23 -24.31 8.10 11.27
N ASP A 24 -24.47 6.88 11.70
CA ASP A 24 -23.57 6.05 12.49
C ASP A 24 -22.10 6.27 12.02
N LYS A 25 -21.30 6.97 12.83
CA LYS A 25 -19.84 7.02 12.69
C LYS A 25 -19.28 5.69 13.18
N ARG A 26 -19.56 4.62 12.45
CA ARG A 26 -18.88 3.35 12.68
C ARG A 26 -17.39 3.62 12.53
N ILE A 27 -16.64 3.32 13.56
CA ILE A 27 -15.19 3.24 13.48
C ILE A 27 -14.91 2.19 12.38
N PRO A 28 -14.24 2.55 11.28
CA PRO A 28 -13.97 1.58 10.23
C PRO A 28 -13.24 0.38 10.84
N PRO A 29 -13.56 -0.84 10.37
CA PRO A 29 -12.87 -2.02 10.89
C PRO A 29 -11.37 -1.85 10.73
N SER A 30 -10.60 -2.28 11.73
CA SER A 30 -9.14 -2.34 11.61
C SER A 30 -8.75 -3.27 10.46
N SER A 31 -7.53 -3.13 9.96
CA SER A 31 -7.01 -4.00 8.89
C SER A 31 -7.12 -5.48 9.23
N LEU A 32 -6.98 -5.84 10.53
CA LEU A 32 -7.14 -7.22 11.02
C LEU A 32 -8.59 -7.75 10.93
N ALA A 33 -9.58 -6.86 10.95
CA ALA A 33 -11.01 -7.22 10.93
C ALA A 33 -11.67 -6.95 9.57
N ALA A 34 -10.98 -6.25 8.65
CA ALA A 34 -11.51 -5.96 7.32
C ALA A 34 -11.81 -7.25 6.56
N PRO A 35 -13.04 -7.44 6.04
CA PRO A 35 -13.39 -8.63 5.29
C PRO A 35 -12.65 -8.66 3.94
N THR A 36 -12.38 -9.85 3.43
CA THR A 36 -11.92 -10.01 2.05
C THR A 36 -13.12 -9.96 1.11
N GLU A 37 -13.09 -9.00 0.20
CA GLU A 37 -14.07 -8.79 -0.85
C GLU A 37 -13.50 -9.23 -2.20
N TYR A 38 -14.36 -9.38 -3.21
CA TYR A 38 -13.95 -9.85 -4.53
C TYR A 38 -14.51 -8.97 -5.64
N ALA A 39 -13.62 -8.40 -6.45
CA ALA A 39 -13.99 -7.77 -7.70
C ALA A 39 -14.03 -8.83 -8.81
N THR A 40 -15.18 -9.01 -9.46
CA THR A 40 -15.31 -9.91 -10.62
C THR A 40 -15.23 -9.07 -11.88
N VAL A 41 -14.11 -9.18 -12.60
CA VAL A 41 -13.81 -8.38 -13.78
C VAL A 41 -13.19 -9.29 -14.86
N ALA A 42 -13.66 -9.16 -16.09
CA ALA A 42 -13.14 -9.92 -17.25
C ALA A 42 -13.03 -11.44 -17.01
N GLY A 43 -13.95 -12.01 -16.24
CA GLY A 43 -14.01 -13.45 -15.93
C GLY A 43 -13.04 -13.93 -14.86
N LYS A 44 -12.29 -13.04 -14.22
CA LYS A 44 -11.41 -13.32 -13.07
C LYS A 44 -11.95 -12.67 -11.79
N LYS A 45 -11.54 -13.19 -10.64
CA LYS A 45 -11.84 -12.63 -9.32
C LYS A 45 -10.56 -12.06 -8.73
N ILE A 46 -10.58 -10.78 -8.40
CA ILE A 46 -9.50 -10.08 -7.67
C ILE A 46 -9.94 -9.94 -6.22
N ALA A 47 -9.20 -10.55 -5.29
CA ALA A 47 -9.40 -10.41 -3.87
C ALA A 47 -8.82 -9.07 -3.38
N TYR A 48 -9.58 -8.35 -2.57
CA TYR A 48 -9.13 -7.08 -2.01
C TYR A 48 -9.71 -6.84 -0.61
N ARG A 49 -9.09 -5.92 0.13
CA ARG A 49 -9.64 -5.37 1.38
C ARG A 49 -9.66 -3.86 1.31
N SER A 50 -10.69 -3.24 1.86
CA SER A 50 -10.84 -1.78 1.92
C SER A 50 -10.98 -1.36 3.38
N ILE A 51 -10.10 -0.45 3.83
CA ILE A 51 -9.95 -0.05 5.23
C ILE A 51 -10.00 1.47 5.29
N GLY A 52 -10.71 2.01 6.27
CA GLY A 52 -10.82 3.47 6.43
C GLY A 52 -11.77 4.13 5.43
N HIS A 53 -11.65 5.44 5.33
CA HIS A 53 -12.45 6.31 4.46
C HIS A 53 -11.60 7.53 4.05
N GLY A 54 -12.09 8.33 3.12
CA GLY A 54 -11.33 9.46 2.55
C GLY A 54 -10.88 9.18 1.13
N ASP A 55 -9.82 9.87 0.69
CA ASP A 55 -9.29 9.69 -0.65
C ASP A 55 -8.80 8.26 -0.86
N PRO A 56 -9.19 7.61 -1.98
CA PRO A 56 -8.81 6.23 -2.22
C PRO A 56 -7.30 6.09 -2.49
N MET A 57 -6.71 5.07 -1.86
CA MET A 57 -5.30 4.73 -1.98
C MET A 57 -5.18 3.23 -2.24
N ILE A 58 -4.71 2.82 -3.41
CA ILE A 58 -4.49 1.42 -3.76
C ILE A 58 -3.01 1.08 -3.56
N PHE A 59 -2.73 0.06 -2.75
CA PHE A 59 -1.38 -0.49 -2.55
C PHE A 59 -1.16 -1.81 -3.28
N CYS A 60 -0.09 -1.86 -4.04
CA CYS A 60 0.39 -3.03 -4.78
C CYS A 60 1.37 -3.85 -3.93
N ASN A 61 1.16 -5.17 -3.87
CA ASN A 61 1.93 -6.10 -3.05
C ASN A 61 3.36 -6.30 -3.55
N ARG A 62 4.29 -6.54 -2.61
CA ARG A 62 5.66 -6.95 -2.90
C ARG A 62 5.74 -8.36 -3.53
N PHE A 63 6.94 -8.79 -3.94
CA PHE A 63 7.21 -10.18 -4.27
C PHE A 63 6.73 -11.11 -3.17
N ARG A 64 5.96 -12.14 -3.52
CA ARG A 64 5.33 -13.09 -2.58
C ARG A 64 4.36 -12.44 -1.58
N GLY A 65 4.05 -11.17 -1.74
CA GLY A 65 3.08 -10.48 -0.90
C GLY A 65 1.65 -10.88 -1.24
N VAL A 66 0.84 -11.02 -0.19
CA VAL A 66 -0.60 -11.26 -0.23
C VAL A 66 -1.28 -10.25 0.69
N LEU A 67 -2.60 -10.25 0.78
CA LEU A 67 -3.35 -9.31 1.65
C LEU A 67 -2.86 -9.28 3.10
N ASP A 68 -2.38 -10.43 3.63
CA ASP A 68 -1.87 -10.54 5.00
C ASP A 68 -0.39 -10.17 5.15
N SER A 69 0.27 -9.68 4.11
CA SER A 69 1.70 -9.35 4.16
C SER A 69 2.00 -7.91 4.60
N TRP A 70 0.97 -7.10 4.78
CA TRP A 70 1.09 -5.73 5.26
C TRP A 70 0.99 -5.66 6.78
N ASP A 71 1.85 -4.86 7.40
CA ASP A 71 1.76 -4.61 8.84
C ASP A 71 0.45 -3.89 9.18
N PRO A 72 -0.40 -4.46 10.04
CA PRO A 72 -1.66 -3.84 10.43
C PRO A 72 -1.49 -2.42 10.98
N ALA A 73 -0.42 -2.14 11.72
CA ALA A 73 -0.18 -0.83 12.28
C ALA A 73 0.03 0.23 11.18
N PHE A 74 0.70 -0.13 10.08
CA PHE A 74 0.88 0.77 8.93
C PHE A 74 -0.44 1.05 8.22
N LEU A 75 -1.22 0.00 7.92
CA LEU A 75 -2.51 0.15 7.26
C LEU A 75 -3.52 0.93 8.11
N ASP A 76 -3.63 0.60 9.40
CA ASP A 76 -4.59 1.22 10.31
C ASP A 76 -4.28 2.71 10.55
N GLN A 77 -3.01 3.09 10.54
CA GLN A 77 -2.65 4.49 10.65
C GLN A 77 -2.97 5.28 9.38
N LEU A 78 -2.66 4.76 8.21
CA LEU A 78 -3.06 5.37 6.94
C LEU A 78 -4.58 5.46 6.81
N ALA A 79 -5.30 4.44 7.28
CA ALA A 79 -6.76 4.38 7.23
C ALA A 79 -7.48 5.42 8.09
N LYS A 80 -6.76 6.17 8.94
CA LYS A 80 -7.32 7.32 9.66
C LYS A 80 -7.63 8.49 8.72
N GLU A 81 -6.89 8.62 7.60
CA GLU A 81 -6.99 9.73 6.66
C GLU A 81 -7.44 9.29 5.26
N PHE A 82 -7.13 8.04 4.87
CA PHE A 82 -7.35 7.53 3.53
C PHE A 82 -8.23 6.29 3.51
N ARG A 83 -8.93 6.06 2.40
CA ARG A 83 -9.50 4.76 2.11
C ARG A 83 -8.42 3.86 1.52
N VAL A 84 -7.77 3.06 2.35
CA VAL A 84 -6.67 2.17 1.97
C VAL A 84 -7.24 0.88 1.37
N ILE A 85 -6.81 0.54 0.16
CA ILE A 85 -7.21 -0.65 -0.58
C ILE A 85 -5.96 -1.47 -0.87
N ILE A 86 -5.93 -2.71 -0.40
CA ILE A 86 -4.91 -3.70 -0.71
C ILE A 86 -5.56 -4.84 -1.50
N PHE A 87 -4.82 -5.48 -2.40
CA PHE A 87 -5.37 -6.52 -3.27
C PHE A 87 -4.32 -7.56 -3.64
N ASP A 88 -4.78 -8.73 -4.04
CA ASP A 88 -3.96 -9.79 -4.61
C ASP A 88 -3.97 -9.73 -6.12
N TYR A 89 -2.80 -9.84 -6.75
CA TYR A 89 -2.71 -9.95 -8.19
C TYR A 89 -3.41 -11.20 -8.72
N SER A 90 -3.79 -11.19 -9.98
CA SER A 90 -4.31 -12.38 -10.66
C SER A 90 -3.44 -13.61 -10.40
N GLY A 91 -4.08 -14.69 -9.93
CA GLY A 91 -3.42 -15.97 -9.62
C GLY A 91 -2.56 -15.99 -8.36
N ILE A 92 -2.62 -14.96 -7.52
CA ILE A 92 -1.91 -14.86 -6.24
C ILE A 92 -2.92 -14.82 -5.11
N GLY A 93 -2.56 -15.41 -3.97
CA GLY A 93 -3.38 -15.42 -2.78
C GLY A 93 -4.79 -15.95 -3.05
N LEU A 94 -5.77 -15.16 -2.72
CA LEU A 94 -7.20 -15.47 -2.92
C LEU A 94 -7.74 -15.04 -4.29
N SER A 95 -6.93 -14.41 -5.15
CA SER A 95 -7.31 -14.04 -6.52
C SER A 95 -7.22 -15.21 -7.50
N SER A 96 -8.19 -15.30 -8.42
CA SER A 96 -8.20 -16.32 -9.47
C SER A 96 -7.32 -15.93 -10.67
N GLY A 97 -7.07 -16.91 -11.55
CA GLY A 97 -6.29 -16.71 -12.77
C GLY A 97 -4.81 -17.05 -12.61
N GLU A 98 -3.95 -16.34 -13.30
CA GLU A 98 -2.51 -16.50 -13.24
C GLU A 98 -1.81 -15.14 -13.22
N LEU A 99 -0.70 -15.02 -12.47
CA LEU A 99 0.13 -13.81 -12.46
C LEU A 99 0.74 -13.61 -13.85
N PRO A 100 0.47 -12.50 -14.52
CA PRO A 100 1.12 -12.20 -15.81
C PRO A 100 2.64 -12.07 -15.66
N THR A 101 3.37 -12.32 -16.74
CA THR A 101 4.84 -12.23 -16.78
C THR A 101 5.33 -10.94 -17.46
N VAL A 102 4.40 -10.13 -17.97
CA VAL A 102 4.63 -8.80 -18.51
C VAL A 102 4.10 -7.79 -17.49
N ILE A 103 4.96 -6.89 -17.03
CA ILE A 103 4.61 -5.97 -15.93
C ILE A 103 3.42 -5.05 -16.28
N ALA A 104 3.27 -4.69 -17.55
CA ALA A 104 2.14 -3.90 -18.01
C ALA A 104 0.79 -4.64 -17.88
N GLU A 105 0.80 -5.96 -18.02
CA GLU A 105 -0.40 -6.80 -17.82
C GLU A 105 -0.73 -6.96 -16.32
N VAL A 106 0.29 -7.00 -15.44
CA VAL A 106 0.06 -6.97 -13.98
C VAL A 106 -0.57 -5.65 -13.55
N ALA A 107 -0.20 -4.54 -14.19
CA ALA A 107 -0.81 -3.24 -13.91
C ALA A 107 -2.31 -3.16 -14.33
N GLU A 108 -2.77 -4.04 -15.24
CA GLU A 108 -4.20 -4.12 -15.56
C GLU A 108 -5.04 -4.63 -14.39
N ASP A 109 -4.50 -5.44 -13.47
CA ASP A 109 -5.22 -5.83 -12.25
C ASP A 109 -5.59 -4.61 -11.39
N VAL A 110 -4.72 -3.59 -11.34
CA VAL A 110 -5.03 -2.32 -10.69
C VAL A 110 -6.15 -1.59 -11.41
N LYS A 111 -6.08 -1.57 -12.76
CA LYS A 111 -7.11 -0.91 -13.59
C LYS A 111 -8.47 -1.58 -13.42
N ASP A 112 -8.50 -2.90 -13.50
CA ASP A 112 -9.71 -3.71 -13.31
C ASP A 112 -10.35 -3.48 -11.93
N LEU A 113 -9.53 -3.45 -10.87
CA LEU A 113 -9.99 -3.17 -9.51
C LEU A 113 -10.51 -1.73 -9.37
N ALA A 114 -9.79 -0.75 -9.90
CA ALA A 114 -10.19 0.65 -9.85
C ALA A 114 -11.52 0.89 -10.60
N ASP A 115 -11.70 0.28 -11.76
CA ASP A 115 -12.95 0.36 -12.53
C ASP A 115 -14.12 -0.29 -11.79
N PHE A 116 -13.91 -1.47 -11.22
CA PHE A 116 -14.92 -2.16 -10.40
C PHE A 116 -15.37 -1.31 -9.21
N LEU A 117 -14.41 -0.66 -8.54
CA LEU A 117 -14.66 0.22 -7.39
C LEU A 117 -15.12 1.63 -7.81
N LYS A 118 -15.19 1.92 -9.12
CA LYS A 118 -15.57 3.22 -9.70
C LYS A 118 -14.68 4.36 -9.22
N LEU A 119 -13.36 4.13 -9.21
CA LEU A 119 -12.38 5.11 -8.82
C LEU A 119 -11.86 5.87 -10.04
N ASP A 120 -12.34 7.09 -10.23
CA ASP A 120 -11.87 7.96 -11.33
C ASP A 120 -10.46 8.50 -11.06
N LYS A 121 -10.16 8.79 -9.79
CA LYS A 121 -8.85 9.26 -9.33
C LYS A 121 -8.51 8.64 -7.97
N PHE A 122 -7.25 8.26 -7.82
CA PHE A 122 -6.76 7.68 -6.56
C PHE A 122 -5.24 7.88 -6.41
N ILE A 123 -4.76 7.62 -5.20
CA ILE A 123 -3.34 7.53 -4.88
C ILE A 123 -2.92 6.08 -5.15
N ILE A 124 -1.85 5.89 -5.93
CA ILE A 124 -1.28 4.55 -6.10
C ILE A 124 -0.01 4.41 -5.28
N GLY A 125 0.09 3.30 -4.56
CA GLY A 125 1.29 2.93 -3.83
C GLY A 125 1.75 1.52 -4.17
N GLY A 126 3.01 1.22 -3.86
CA GLY A 126 3.49 -0.13 -4.00
C GLY A 126 4.81 -0.36 -3.27
N TRP A 127 4.96 -1.57 -2.72
CA TRP A 127 6.17 -1.99 -2.04
C TRP A 127 6.94 -2.97 -2.93
N SER A 128 8.24 -2.71 -3.16
CA SER A 128 9.13 -3.62 -3.91
C SER A 128 8.59 -3.90 -5.32
N TYR A 129 8.28 -5.16 -5.65
CA TYR A 129 7.57 -5.54 -6.88
C TYR A 129 6.31 -4.71 -7.12
N GLY A 130 5.54 -4.44 -6.05
CA GLY A 130 4.37 -3.57 -6.15
C GLY A 130 4.70 -2.15 -6.58
N GLY A 131 5.88 -1.65 -6.23
CA GLY A 131 6.36 -0.36 -6.71
C GLY A 131 6.64 -0.37 -8.22
N THR A 132 7.08 -1.49 -8.81
CA THR A 132 7.21 -1.60 -10.27
C THR A 132 5.86 -1.56 -10.97
N VAL A 133 4.86 -2.22 -10.37
CA VAL A 133 3.46 -2.18 -10.85
C VAL A 133 2.89 -0.76 -10.75
N ALA A 134 3.07 -0.09 -9.61
CA ALA A 134 2.59 1.28 -9.40
C ALA A 134 3.20 2.28 -10.38
N GLN A 135 4.50 2.19 -10.66
CA GLN A 135 5.19 3.01 -11.66
C GLN A 135 4.66 2.75 -13.07
N THR A 136 4.49 1.48 -13.42
CA THR A 136 3.93 1.08 -14.72
C THR A 136 2.50 1.59 -14.90
N PHE A 137 1.67 1.47 -13.87
CA PHE A 137 0.32 2.01 -13.87
C PHE A 137 0.30 3.53 -14.05
N SER A 138 1.15 4.24 -13.29
CA SER A 138 1.24 5.72 -13.36
C SER A 138 1.60 6.22 -14.77
N VAL A 139 2.44 5.47 -15.49
CA VAL A 139 2.80 5.79 -16.89
C VAL A 139 1.66 5.47 -17.86
N ARG A 140 0.91 4.38 -17.64
CA ARG A 140 -0.16 3.95 -18.55
C ARG A 140 -1.46 4.74 -18.36
N TYR A 141 -1.77 5.10 -17.12
CA TYR A 141 -3.03 5.73 -16.71
C TYR A 141 -2.81 7.01 -15.88
N PRO A 142 -1.97 7.95 -16.34
CA PRO A 142 -1.60 9.13 -15.54
C PRO A 142 -2.80 10.00 -15.14
N GLN A 143 -3.88 9.97 -15.93
CA GLN A 143 -5.10 10.72 -15.63
C GLN A 143 -5.87 10.18 -14.42
N MET A 144 -5.63 8.93 -14.01
CA MET A 144 -6.28 8.31 -12.84
C MET A 144 -5.51 8.52 -11.54
N ILE A 145 -4.28 9.02 -11.60
CA ILE A 145 -3.38 9.09 -10.44
C ILE A 145 -3.20 10.50 -9.94
N THR A 146 -3.44 10.71 -8.64
CA THR A 146 -3.15 11.96 -7.95
C THR A 146 -1.73 12.00 -7.39
N HIS A 147 -1.25 10.89 -6.82
CA HIS A 147 0.09 10.72 -6.25
C HIS A 147 0.58 9.30 -6.45
N THR A 148 1.90 9.11 -6.54
CA THR A 148 2.55 7.81 -6.59
C THR A 148 3.46 7.63 -5.39
N ILE A 149 3.24 6.57 -4.59
CA ILE A 149 4.02 6.24 -3.38
C ILE A 149 4.81 4.96 -3.64
N LEU A 150 6.13 5.07 -3.64
CA LEU A 150 7.04 3.98 -3.92
C LEU A 150 7.83 3.62 -2.67
N ILE A 151 7.69 2.38 -2.20
CA ILE A 151 8.36 1.90 -0.99
C ILE A 151 9.36 0.81 -1.39
N GLY A 152 10.64 0.98 -1.05
CA GLY A 152 11.69 -0.02 -1.31
C GLY A 152 11.63 -0.58 -2.73
N THR A 153 11.68 0.25 -3.74
CA THR A 153 11.59 -0.18 -5.15
C THR A 153 12.56 0.57 -6.04
N ASN A 154 13.00 -0.07 -7.11
CA ASN A 154 13.90 0.51 -8.10
C ASN A 154 13.16 1.34 -9.16
N PRO A 155 13.80 2.35 -9.76
CA PRO A 155 13.27 3.00 -10.96
C PRO A 155 13.26 2.03 -12.16
N PRO A 156 12.44 2.31 -13.21
CA PRO A 156 12.35 1.46 -14.39
C PRO A 156 13.70 1.28 -15.11
N GLY A 157 13.87 0.17 -15.80
CA GLY A 157 15.07 -0.12 -16.59
C GLY A 157 16.23 -0.66 -15.77
N GLN A 158 17.41 -0.70 -16.39
CA GLN A 158 18.63 -1.20 -15.73
C GLN A 158 19.10 -0.22 -14.65
N ASN A 159 19.51 -0.77 -13.52
CA ASN A 159 20.02 -0.01 -12.38
C ASN A 159 21.44 -0.45 -12.02
N PRO A 160 22.33 0.46 -11.60
CA PRO A 160 23.75 0.15 -11.35
C PRO A 160 23.96 -0.71 -10.10
N ASN A 161 23.08 -0.62 -9.10
CA ASN A 161 23.20 -1.37 -7.86
C ASN A 161 22.19 -2.52 -7.88
N PRO A 162 22.64 -3.78 -8.12
CA PRO A 162 21.76 -4.94 -8.12
C PRO A 162 21.37 -5.38 -6.70
N PRO A 163 20.38 -6.27 -6.56
CA PRO A 163 20.10 -6.93 -5.29
C PRO A 163 21.31 -7.70 -4.75
N GLU A 164 21.48 -7.71 -3.45
CA GLU A 164 22.54 -8.47 -2.78
C GLU A 164 22.32 -10.00 -2.86
N GLU A 165 23.40 -10.75 -2.85
CA GLU A 165 23.34 -12.22 -2.92
C GLU A 165 22.56 -12.83 -1.74
N ILE A 166 22.69 -12.25 -0.55
CA ILE A 166 21.96 -12.71 0.65
C ILE A 166 20.44 -12.62 0.45
N PHE A 167 19.94 -11.53 -0.19
CA PHE A 167 18.54 -11.41 -0.53
C PHE A 167 18.11 -12.52 -1.49
N LEU A 168 18.86 -12.74 -2.57
CA LEU A 168 18.51 -13.74 -3.59
C LEU A 168 18.40 -15.14 -2.98
N LYS A 169 19.32 -15.52 -2.10
CA LYS A 169 19.32 -16.81 -1.39
C LYS A 169 18.14 -16.94 -0.44
N THR A 170 17.88 -15.90 0.36
CA THR A 170 16.84 -15.93 1.41
C THR A 170 15.44 -15.88 0.80
N SER A 171 15.24 -15.04 -0.20
CA SER A 171 13.93 -14.90 -0.88
C SER A 171 13.51 -16.13 -1.68
N ALA A 172 14.47 -17.00 -2.05
CA ALA A 172 14.19 -18.24 -2.77
C ALA A 172 13.69 -19.39 -1.87
N LYS A 173 13.78 -19.26 -0.53
CA LYS A 173 13.29 -20.28 0.40
C LYS A 173 11.76 -20.42 0.27
N PRO A 174 11.23 -21.66 0.31
CA PRO A 174 9.78 -21.88 0.23
C PRO A 174 8.99 -21.14 1.32
N VAL A 175 9.52 -21.15 2.54
CA VAL A 175 8.95 -20.47 3.71
C VAL A 175 10.05 -19.63 4.33
N ASN A 176 9.71 -18.42 4.72
CA ASN A 176 10.57 -17.52 5.47
C ASN A 176 10.12 -17.47 6.94
N ASP A 177 11.06 -17.59 7.85
CA ASP A 177 10.85 -17.36 9.28
C ASP A 177 11.24 -15.91 9.68
N LEU A 178 11.12 -15.57 10.95
CA LEU A 178 11.49 -14.24 11.46
C LEU A 178 12.95 -13.88 11.15
N ALA A 179 13.88 -14.84 11.20
CA ALA A 179 15.30 -14.57 10.90
C ALA A 179 15.47 -14.22 9.41
N ASP A 180 14.74 -14.88 8.54
CA ASP A 180 14.69 -14.57 7.11
C ASP A 180 14.03 -13.22 6.83
N GLU A 181 12.94 -12.89 7.54
CA GLU A 181 12.27 -11.59 7.43
C GLU A 181 13.18 -10.43 7.84
N ILE A 182 14.00 -10.63 8.88
CA ILE A 182 15.02 -9.65 9.30
C ILE A 182 16.00 -9.37 8.16
N ILE A 183 16.48 -10.42 7.49
CA ILE A 183 17.40 -10.27 6.34
C ILE A 183 16.71 -9.61 5.15
N LEU A 184 15.46 -10.00 4.88
CA LEU A 184 14.74 -9.57 3.68
C LEU A 184 14.23 -8.12 3.78
N PHE A 185 13.81 -7.67 4.97
CA PHE A 185 13.02 -6.44 5.10
C PHE A 185 13.58 -5.42 6.09
N PHE A 186 14.51 -5.84 6.94
CA PHE A 186 15.05 -5.02 8.03
C PHE A 186 16.60 -4.96 7.94
N GLU A 187 17.23 -4.24 8.88
CA GLU A 187 18.69 -4.19 8.97
C GLU A 187 19.19 -5.15 10.06
N PRO A 188 19.79 -6.29 9.68
CA PRO A 188 20.24 -7.31 10.65
C PRO A 188 21.28 -6.81 11.65
N ALA A 189 22.12 -5.84 11.29
CA ALA A 189 23.14 -5.29 12.18
C ALA A 189 22.54 -4.36 13.25
N SER A 190 21.41 -3.71 12.98
CA SER A 190 20.75 -2.78 13.90
C SER A 190 19.88 -3.52 14.92
N ALA A 191 20.12 -3.29 16.22
CA ALA A 191 19.28 -3.84 17.28
C ALA A 191 17.85 -3.28 17.25
N ILE A 192 17.69 -2.01 16.91
CA ILE A 192 16.41 -1.34 16.79
C ILE A 192 15.61 -1.96 15.63
N SER A 193 16.27 -2.22 14.51
CA SER A 193 15.63 -2.81 13.33
C SER A 193 15.17 -4.26 13.60
N ARG A 194 15.99 -5.07 14.28
CA ARG A 194 15.59 -6.44 14.67
C ARG A 194 14.38 -6.45 15.62
N GLU A 195 14.31 -5.53 16.57
CA GLU A 195 13.15 -5.41 17.47
C GLU A 195 11.90 -4.98 16.68
N ALA A 196 12.04 -4.02 15.79
CA ALA A 196 10.95 -3.62 14.90
C ALA A 196 10.47 -4.78 14.02
N ALA A 197 11.38 -5.62 13.52
CA ALA A 197 11.04 -6.83 12.77
C ALA A 197 10.17 -7.77 13.58
N LYS A 198 10.55 -8.05 14.84
CA LYS A 198 9.78 -8.90 15.73
C LYS A 198 8.38 -8.33 15.98
N LEU A 199 8.28 -7.04 16.28
CA LEU A 199 7.01 -6.37 16.51
C LEU A 199 6.10 -6.41 15.27
N SER A 200 6.67 -6.19 14.07
CA SER A 200 5.91 -6.28 12.82
C SER A 200 5.44 -7.70 12.54
N HIS A 201 6.31 -8.70 12.71
CA HIS A 201 5.99 -10.11 12.58
C HIS A 201 4.82 -10.51 13.50
N ASP A 202 4.92 -10.14 14.79
CA ASP A 202 3.89 -10.43 15.79
C ASP A 202 2.55 -9.75 15.45
N ARG A 203 2.55 -8.52 14.90
CA ARG A 203 1.34 -7.82 14.46
C ARG A 203 0.69 -8.48 13.24
N ILE A 204 1.49 -8.85 12.24
CA ILE A 204 1.01 -9.54 11.03
C ILE A 204 0.38 -10.89 11.39
N ALA A 205 0.96 -11.62 12.35
CA ALA A 205 0.45 -12.92 12.81
C ALA A 205 -0.90 -12.85 13.53
N GLN A 206 -1.36 -11.65 13.96
CA GLN A 206 -2.62 -11.49 14.71
C GLN A 206 -3.88 -11.78 13.90
N ARG A 207 -3.82 -11.72 12.58
CA ARG A 207 -5.00 -12.07 11.78
C ARG A 207 -5.25 -13.56 11.84
N VAL A 208 -6.42 -13.95 12.38
CA VAL A 208 -6.81 -15.35 12.57
C VAL A 208 -7.97 -15.78 11.65
N ASN A 209 -8.86 -14.84 11.31
CA ASN A 209 -10.03 -15.10 10.47
C ASN A 209 -9.77 -14.61 9.05
N ASP A 210 -10.36 -15.29 8.06
CA ASP A 210 -10.31 -14.92 6.65
C ASP A 210 -8.85 -14.67 6.19
N LYS A 211 -7.96 -15.62 6.57
CA LYS A 211 -6.54 -15.57 6.21
C LYS A 211 -6.35 -15.79 4.73
N ASP A 212 -5.35 -15.11 4.21
CA ASP A 212 -4.92 -15.28 2.84
C ASP A 212 -4.07 -16.55 2.64
N ILE A 213 -3.87 -16.93 1.38
CA ILE A 213 -3.11 -18.11 0.99
C ILE A 213 -1.68 -17.69 0.61
N PRO A 214 -0.65 -18.24 1.29
CA PRO A 214 0.73 -17.95 0.93
C PRO A 214 1.04 -18.29 -0.53
N VAL A 215 1.90 -17.50 -1.15
CA VAL A 215 2.31 -17.71 -2.55
C VAL A 215 3.17 -18.98 -2.66
N PRO A 216 2.75 -19.98 -3.43
CA PRO A 216 3.52 -21.21 -3.60
C PRO A 216 4.74 -21.00 -4.51
N VAL A 217 5.79 -21.84 -4.31
CA VAL A 217 7.11 -21.66 -4.96
C VAL A 217 7.04 -21.65 -6.48
N GLU A 218 6.15 -22.44 -7.07
CA GLU A 218 5.97 -22.52 -8.53
C GLU A 218 5.52 -21.18 -9.17
N LYS A 219 5.00 -20.25 -8.36
CA LYS A 219 4.63 -18.91 -8.82
C LYS A 219 5.82 -17.93 -8.84
N PHE A 220 6.93 -18.22 -8.13
CA PHE A 220 8.04 -17.28 -7.97
C PHE A 220 8.67 -16.89 -9.31
N ALA A 221 8.83 -17.86 -10.21
CA ALA A 221 9.41 -17.62 -11.54
C ALA A 221 8.63 -16.53 -12.31
N ARG A 222 7.31 -16.46 -12.16
CA ARG A 222 6.48 -15.47 -12.86
C ARG A 222 6.77 -14.04 -12.39
N TYR A 223 7.02 -13.84 -11.10
CA TYR A 223 7.46 -12.55 -10.58
C TYR A 223 8.81 -12.12 -11.15
N PHE A 224 9.78 -13.06 -11.21
CA PHE A 224 11.10 -12.75 -11.79
C PHE A 224 11.02 -12.42 -13.28
N MET A 225 10.12 -13.08 -14.02
CA MET A 225 9.86 -12.72 -15.43
C MET A 225 9.28 -11.29 -15.53
N GLY A 226 8.34 -10.91 -14.67
CA GLY A 226 7.81 -9.56 -14.62
C GLY A 226 8.87 -8.50 -14.27
N ILE A 227 9.78 -8.80 -13.32
CA ILE A 227 10.91 -7.93 -12.98
C ILE A 227 11.87 -7.79 -14.18
N ALA A 228 12.17 -8.90 -14.86
CA ALA A 228 13.04 -8.90 -16.04
C ALA A 228 12.41 -8.12 -17.22
N ASP A 229 11.09 -8.19 -17.37
CA ASP A 229 10.35 -7.38 -18.35
C ASP A 229 10.41 -5.87 -17.99
N TYR A 230 10.17 -5.53 -16.72
CA TYR A 230 10.28 -4.16 -16.23
C TYR A 230 11.70 -3.57 -16.43
N ALA A 231 12.74 -4.38 -16.22
CA ALA A 231 14.13 -3.97 -16.39
C ALA A 231 14.50 -3.67 -17.85
N LYS A 232 13.73 -4.15 -18.84
CA LYS A 232 13.94 -3.80 -20.26
C LYS A 232 13.46 -2.38 -20.58
N ASP A 233 12.56 -1.84 -19.79
CA ASP A 233 11.94 -0.51 -19.97
C ASP A 233 11.43 -0.23 -21.41
N THR A 234 10.80 -1.24 -22.01
CA THR A 234 10.28 -1.15 -23.39
C THR A 234 9.22 -0.06 -23.58
N MET A 235 8.63 0.38 -22.47
CA MET A 235 7.64 1.46 -22.45
C MET A 235 8.28 2.87 -22.32
N ASN A 236 9.59 2.97 -22.16
CA ASN A 236 10.27 4.21 -21.77
C ASN A 236 9.71 4.80 -20.45
N ALA A 237 9.40 3.94 -19.51
CA ALA A 237 8.73 4.32 -18.27
C ALA A 237 9.62 5.24 -17.41
N ARG A 238 10.94 5.03 -17.39
CA ARG A 238 11.89 5.92 -16.68
C ARG A 238 11.78 7.36 -17.15
N GLU A 239 11.77 7.59 -18.45
CA GLU A 239 11.66 8.94 -19.02
C GLU A 239 10.26 9.52 -18.81
N LYS A 240 9.20 8.70 -19.05
CA LYS A 240 7.82 9.13 -18.92
C LYS A 240 7.46 9.53 -17.50
N LEU A 241 7.87 8.76 -16.49
CA LEU A 241 7.65 9.08 -15.06
C LEU A 241 8.18 10.47 -14.71
N GLY A 242 9.39 10.83 -15.22
CA GLY A 242 9.99 12.14 -14.97
C GLY A 242 9.27 13.30 -15.65
N LYS A 243 8.42 13.01 -16.63
CA LYS A 243 7.61 14.00 -17.36
C LYS A 243 6.19 14.15 -16.82
N LEU A 244 5.77 13.25 -15.94
CA LEU A 244 4.45 13.36 -15.31
C LEU A 244 4.39 14.57 -14.40
N SER A 245 3.23 15.21 -14.35
CA SER A 245 2.92 16.23 -13.33
C SER A 245 2.56 15.62 -11.98
N THR A 246 2.25 14.32 -11.95
CA THR A 246 1.90 13.57 -10.73
C THR A 246 3.09 13.53 -9.78
N PRO A 247 2.93 14.01 -8.53
CA PRO A 247 3.97 13.88 -7.51
C PRO A 247 4.32 12.44 -7.21
N LEU A 248 5.62 12.15 -7.03
CA LEU A 248 6.16 10.82 -6.77
C LEU A 248 7.02 10.85 -5.50
N LEU A 249 6.65 10.06 -4.51
CA LEU A 249 7.44 9.82 -3.30
C LEU A 249 8.16 8.48 -3.40
N CYS A 250 9.47 8.47 -3.19
CA CYS A 250 10.26 7.28 -2.94
C CYS A 250 10.63 7.23 -1.46
N LEU A 251 10.16 6.21 -0.74
CA LEU A 251 10.48 5.92 0.66
C LEU A 251 11.34 4.66 0.71
N SER A 252 12.56 4.78 1.22
CA SER A 252 13.56 3.70 1.22
C SER A 252 14.29 3.61 2.56
N GLY A 253 14.75 2.41 2.90
CA GLY A 253 15.78 2.24 3.91
C GLY A 253 17.17 2.50 3.32
N ASP A 254 18.12 2.92 4.16
CA ASP A 254 19.52 3.15 3.75
C ASP A 254 20.32 1.85 3.62
N HIS A 255 19.77 0.74 4.13
CA HIS A 255 20.34 -0.62 4.06
C HIS A 255 19.43 -1.58 3.26
N ASP A 256 18.72 -1.05 2.24
CA ASP A 256 17.88 -1.90 1.39
C ASP A 256 18.74 -2.81 0.49
N CYS A 257 18.83 -4.07 0.86
CA CYS A 257 19.62 -5.09 0.16
C CYS A 257 19.01 -5.55 -1.19
N VAL A 258 17.83 -5.03 -1.55
CA VAL A 258 17.09 -5.40 -2.77
C VAL A 258 17.04 -4.26 -3.77
N CYS A 259 16.61 -3.09 -3.28
CA CYS A 259 16.37 -1.92 -4.09
C CYS A 259 17.11 -0.71 -3.50
N PRO A 260 18.46 -0.70 -3.59
CA PRO A 260 19.27 0.39 -3.03
C PRO A 260 18.77 1.75 -3.49
N VAL A 261 18.57 2.67 -2.52
CA VAL A 261 18.04 4.02 -2.79
C VAL A 261 18.93 4.80 -3.74
N GLU A 262 20.21 4.48 -3.82
CA GLU A 262 21.22 5.05 -4.72
C GLU A 262 20.82 4.92 -6.20
N ASN A 263 20.00 3.93 -6.54
CA ASN A 263 19.49 3.78 -7.90
C ASN A 263 18.59 4.94 -8.34
N TRP A 264 18.04 5.70 -7.38
CA TRP A 264 17.24 6.90 -7.64
C TRP A 264 18.07 8.18 -7.77
N TYR A 265 19.28 8.25 -7.19
CA TYR A 265 20.08 9.48 -7.16
C TYR A 265 20.38 10.08 -8.54
N PRO A 266 20.68 9.30 -9.60
CA PRO A 266 20.89 9.84 -10.93
C PRO A 266 19.65 10.51 -11.55
N LEU A 267 18.47 10.31 -10.96
CA LEU A 267 17.19 10.83 -11.43
C LEU A 267 16.77 12.12 -10.72
N THR A 268 17.36 12.46 -9.57
CA THR A 268 16.96 13.61 -8.72
C THR A 268 16.93 14.95 -9.44
N ARG A 269 17.81 15.16 -10.42
CA ARG A 269 17.84 16.40 -11.24
C ARG A 269 17.00 16.30 -12.51
N LYS A 270 16.57 15.10 -12.88
CA LYS A 270 15.84 14.84 -14.11
C LYS A 270 14.34 14.74 -13.88
N MET A 271 13.92 14.25 -12.72
CA MET A 271 12.53 14.07 -12.31
C MET A 271 12.15 15.15 -11.31
N ARG A 272 11.46 16.21 -11.80
CA ARG A 272 11.07 17.36 -10.96
C ARG A 272 9.92 17.04 -9.98
N ASN A 273 9.22 15.94 -10.22
CA ASN A 273 8.12 15.45 -9.42
C ASN A 273 8.55 14.43 -8.35
N LEU A 274 9.84 14.08 -8.27
CA LEU A 274 10.40 13.07 -7.36
C LEU A 274 10.83 13.70 -6.04
N GLN A 275 10.30 13.15 -4.93
CA GLN A 275 10.83 13.32 -3.59
C GLN A 275 11.37 11.98 -3.09
N ILE A 276 12.55 11.99 -2.46
CA ILE A 276 13.17 10.81 -1.87
C ILE A 276 13.25 11.04 -0.36
N ILE A 277 12.79 10.06 0.41
CA ILE A 277 12.97 9.97 1.85
C ILE A 277 13.69 8.67 2.14
N MET A 278 14.84 8.78 2.80
CA MET A 278 15.67 7.67 3.22
C MET A 278 15.63 7.58 4.74
N LEU A 279 15.27 6.41 5.27
CA LEU A 279 15.22 6.15 6.71
C LEU A 279 16.48 5.40 7.15
N PRO A 280 17.14 5.85 8.24
CA PRO A 280 18.40 5.26 8.70
C PRO A 280 18.20 3.89 9.35
N ASP A 281 19.24 3.06 9.32
CA ASP A 281 19.25 1.72 9.91
C ASP A 281 18.04 0.87 9.50
N ALA A 282 17.56 1.03 8.27
CA ALA A 282 16.38 0.38 7.76
C ALA A 282 16.66 -0.39 6.47
N GLY A 283 16.08 -1.59 6.38
CA GLY A 283 16.17 -2.43 5.20
C GLY A 283 15.04 -2.16 4.18
N HIS A 284 14.63 -3.20 3.49
CA HIS A 284 13.67 -3.16 2.38
C HIS A 284 12.20 -2.87 2.80
N GLY A 285 11.89 -2.93 4.09
CA GLY A 285 10.56 -2.66 4.65
C GLY A 285 10.53 -1.46 5.60
N PRO A 286 10.98 -0.25 5.20
CA PRO A 286 11.08 0.90 6.09
C PRO A 286 9.73 1.29 6.72
N GLN A 287 8.62 1.07 6.03
CA GLN A 287 7.26 1.34 6.53
C GLN A 287 6.81 0.37 7.63
N HIS A 288 7.43 -0.81 7.75
CA HIS A 288 7.20 -1.76 8.83
C HIS A 288 8.08 -1.48 10.05
N GLN A 289 9.25 -0.92 9.83
CA GLN A 289 10.16 -0.51 10.89
C GLN A 289 9.77 0.83 11.53
N TYR A 290 9.53 1.83 10.71
CA TYR A 290 9.21 3.20 11.09
C TYR A 290 7.76 3.55 10.73
N VAL A 291 6.80 2.82 11.32
CA VAL A 291 5.37 2.95 10.97
C VAL A 291 4.90 4.39 11.06
N ASP A 292 5.02 5.03 12.24
CA ASP A 292 4.51 6.40 12.49
C ASP A 292 5.16 7.42 11.56
N LEU A 293 6.47 7.30 11.37
CA LEU A 293 7.23 8.23 10.56
C LEU A 293 6.92 8.06 9.07
N SER A 294 6.78 6.81 8.61
CA SER A 294 6.43 6.52 7.23
C SER A 294 5.04 7.04 6.87
N VAL A 295 4.06 6.79 7.75
CA VAL A 295 2.70 7.32 7.56
C VAL A 295 2.71 8.84 7.55
N LYS A 296 3.41 9.47 8.50
CA LYS A 296 3.52 10.93 8.54
C LYS A 296 4.11 11.50 7.25
N TYR A 297 5.19 10.92 6.75
CA TYR A 297 5.81 11.39 5.49
C TYR A 297 4.88 11.20 4.29
N ILE A 298 4.16 10.09 4.22
CA ILE A 298 3.19 9.83 3.15
C ILE A 298 2.04 10.83 3.22
N SER A 299 1.44 11.03 4.39
CA SER A 299 0.33 11.98 4.59
C SER A 299 0.77 13.42 4.30
N ASP A 300 1.91 13.87 4.84
CA ASP A 300 2.44 15.22 4.60
C ASP A 300 2.74 15.41 3.10
N PHE A 301 3.34 14.43 2.43
CA PHE A 301 3.60 14.49 1.00
C PHE A 301 2.31 14.68 0.19
N ILE A 302 1.29 13.88 0.45
CA ILE A 302 0.01 13.96 -0.25
C ILE A 302 -0.65 15.32 -0.01
N ASN A 303 -0.69 15.77 1.24
CA ASN A 303 -1.39 17.00 1.64
C ASN A 303 -0.71 18.28 1.12
N HIS A 304 0.61 18.26 0.88
CA HIS A 304 1.38 19.44 0.48
C HIS A 304 1.82 19.48 -0.98
N THR A 305 1.62 18.38 -1.75
CA THR A 305 2.06 18.31 -3.16
C THR A 305 0.90 18.23 -4.15
N THR A 306 -0.29 18.68 -3.75
CA THR A 306 -1.47 18.69 -4.62
C THR A 306 -1.15 19.35 -5.97
N VAL A 307 -1.40 18.65 -7.07
CA VAL A 307 -1.24 19.20 -8.42
C VAL A 307 -2.13 20.43 -8.54
N LYS A 308 -1.53 21.62 -8.57
CA LYS A 308 -2.29 22.83 -8.90
C LYS A 308 -2.88 22.63 -10.29
N LYS A 309 -4.21 22.69 -10.36
CA LYS A 309 -4.96 22.63 -11.62
C LYS A 309 -4.59 23.77 -12.54
#